data_b80f63866dc2d5fa9f629ce08a6b3594
#
_entry.id   b80f63866dc2d5fa9f629ce08a6b3594
#
_cell.length_a   1.000
_cell.length_b   1.000
_cell.length_c   1.000
_cell.angle_alpha   90.00
_cell.angle_beta   90.00
_cell.angle_gamma   90.00
#
_symmetry.space_group_name_H-M   'P 1'
#
loop_
_entity.id
_entity.type
_entity.pdbx_description
1 polymer ?
#
loop_
_entity_poly.entity_id
_entity_poly.type
_entity_poly.pdbx_seq_one_letter_code
_entity_poly.pdbx_strand_id
1 'polypeptide(L)'
;MSAAHNSVRRRLLLGGAAVAGLTAAGAAAGSAVMARADFGALPTGERLKRIQASPHWQDGSFHNLVPMELSASGRSRLEIMRDFLLDRNPQRFPSAPVPHIKTHFAAVPDNHMVWLGHSGFFIHWAGLKVLIDPALHQAFPVPGFYKPFPGTDCWEPADLPAADLLLITHDHYDHLDYRTVLDLKN
;
A
#
# COMPACT_ATOMS: atom_id res chain seq x y z
N MET A 1 -56.70 -19.94 -4.98
CA MET A 1 -55.28 -20.21 -4.60
C MET A 1 -54.22 -19.56 -5.55
N SER A 2 -54.58 -18.77 -6.53
CA SER A 2 -53.64 -18.24 -7.58
C SER A 2 -52.94 -16.93 -7.22
N ALA A 3 -53.57 -15.98 -6.51
CA ALA A 3 -53.02 -14.63 -6.30
C ALA A 3 -51.85 -14.58 -5.27
N ALA A 4 -51.90 -15.37 -4.21
CA ALA A 4 -50.88 -15.42 -3.18
C ALA A 4 -49.56 -16.03 -3.71
N HIS A 5 -49.64 -17.03 -4.57
CA HIS A 5 -48.47 -17.67 -5.18
C HIS A 5 -47.72 -16.71 -6.13
N ASN A 6 -48.45 -15.91 -6.89
CA ASN A 6 -47.86 -14.88 -7.77
C ASN A 6 -47.16 -13.75 -7.01
N SER A 7 -47.67 -13.35 -5.83
CA SER A 7 -47.06 -12.31 -5.02
C SER A 7 -45.72 -12.74 -4.39
N VAL A 8 -45.64 -13.98 -3.93
CA VAL A 8 -44.38 -14.56 -3.37
C VAL A 8 -43.33 -14.69 -4.50
N ARG A 9 -43.70 -15.22 -5.65
CA ARG A 9 -42.79 -15.34 -6.78
C ARG A 9 -42.27 -14.01 -7.28
N ARG A 10 -43.13 -12.98 -7.33
CA ARG A 10 -42.72 -11.60 -7.69
C ARG A 10 -41.76 -11.00 -6.67
N ARG A 11 -41.98 -11.20 -5.37
CA ARG A 11 -41.07 -10.74 -4.30
C ARG A 11 -39.71 -11.41 -4.38
N LEU A 12 -39.65 -12.71 -4.64
CA LEU A 12 -38.40 -13.45 -4.80
C LEU A 12 -37.64 -12.99 -6.06
N LEU A 13 -38.30 -12.74 -7.16
CA LEU A 13 -37.67 -12.21 -8.38
C LEU A 13 -37.15 -10.79 -8.18
N LEU A 14 -37.92 -9.92 -7.52
CA LEU A 14 -37.48 -8.54 -7.22
C LEU A 14 -36.32 -8.53 -6.22
N GLY A 15 -36.36 -9.42 -5.21
CA GLY A 15 -35.26 -9.59 -4.27
C GLY A 15 -33.99 -10.10 -4.93
N GLY A 16 -34.11 -11.10 -5.80
CA GLY A 16 -33.00 -11.62 -6.59
C GLY A 16 -32.39 -10.57 -7.54
N ALA A 17 -33.25 -9.79 -8.23
CA ALA A 17 -32.77 -8.70 -9.09
C ALA A 17 -32.08 -7.57 -8.29
N ALA A 18 -32.58 -7.23 -7.10
CA ALA A 18 -31.95 -6.25 -6.24
C ALA A 18 -30.56 -6.72 -5.75
N VAL A 19 -30.43 -7.98 -5.33
CA VAL A 19 -29.13 -8.55 -4.93
C VAL A 19 -28.16 -8.58 -6.10
N ALA A 20 -28.60 -9.02 -7.28
CA ALA A 20 -27.78 -9.03 -8.49
C ALA A 20 -27.34 -7.62 -8.89
N GLY A 21 -28.21 -6.62 -8.77
CA GLY A 21 -27.93 -5.22 -9.02
C GLY A 21 -26.87 -4.66 -8.04
N LEU A 22 -27.00 -4.97 -6.75
CA LEU A 22 -26.03 -4.54 -5.72
C LEU A 22 -24.66 -5.20 -5.91
N THR A 23 -24.62 -6.48 -6.28
CA THR A 23 -23.35 -7.17 -6.57
C THR A 23 -22.68 -6.62 -7.83
N ALA A 24 -23.43 -6.34 -8.90
CA ALA A 24 -22.92 -5.73 -10.12
C ALA A 24 -22.40 -4.30 -9.89
N ALA A 25 -23.16 -3.49 -9.13
CA ALA A 25 -22.73 -2.14 -8.74
C ALA A 25 -21.48 -2.16 -7.87
N GLY A 26 -21.40 -3.10 -6.91
CA GLY A 26 -20.22 -3.30 -6.07
C GLY A 26 -19.00 -3.73 -6.90
N ALA A 27 -19.16 -4.64 -7.85
CA ALA A 27 -18.11 -5.06 -8.75
C ALA A 27 -17.61 -3.92 -9.66
N ALA A 28 -18.55 -3.13 -10.21
CA ALA A 28 -18.21 -1.96 -11.04
C ALA A 28 -17.47 -0.89 -10.23
N ALA A 29 -17.93 -0.59 -9.01
CA ALA A 29 -17.23 0.34 -8.12
C ALA A 29 -15.84 -0.17 -7.72
N GLY A 30 -15.71 -1.45 -7.39
CA GLY A 30 -14.43 -2.09 -7.13
C GLY A 30 -13.47 -1.99 -8.32
N SER A 31 -13.96 -2.28 -9.53
CA SER A 31 -13.16 -2.16 -10.76
C SER A 31 -12.72 -0.72 -11.03
N ALA A 32 -13.60 0.27 -10.79
CA ALA A 32 -13.27 1.69 -10.95
C ALA A 32 -12.20 2.14 -9.93
N VAL A 33 -12.28 1.66 -8.69
CA VAL A 33 -11.26 1.91 -7.67
C VAL A 33 -9.93 1.30 -8.09
N MET A 34 -9.91 0.05 -8.51
CA MET A 34 -8.69 -0.67 -8.94
C MET A 34 -8.07 -0.11 -10.23
N ALA A 35 -8.85 0.62 -11.03
CA ALA A 35 -8.36 1.30 -12.24
C ALA A 35 -7.65 2.63 -11.97
N ARG A 36 -7.61 3.09 -10.72
CA ARG A 36 -6.91 4.32 -10.35
C ARG A 36 -5.39 4.13 -10.49
N ALA A 37 -4.69 5.20 -10.84
CA ALA A 37 -3.25 5.19 -11.07
C ALA A 37 -2.44 4.78 -9.83
N ASP A 38 -2.94 5.07 -8.64
CA ASP A 38 -2.32 4.72 -7.37
C ASP A 38 -2.30 3.20 -7.08
N PHE A 39 -3.13 2.40 -7.80
CA PHE A 39 -3.02 0.93 -7.76
C PHE A 39 -2.02 0.35 -8.76
N GLY A 40 -1.43 1.21 -9.60
CA GLY A 40 -0.50 0.81 -10.63
C GLY A 40 -1.15 0.13 -11.82
N ALA A 41 -0.33 -0.39 -12.72
CA ALA A 41 -0.75 -1.16 -13.89
C ALA A 41 0.24 -2.27 -14.19
N LEU A 42 -0.24 -3.36 -14.76
CA LEU A 42 0.63 -4.43 -15.22
C LEU A 42 1.61 -3.91 -16.28
N PRO A 43 2.86 -4.36 -16.24
CA PRO A 43 3.86 -3.95 -17.22
C PRO A 43 3.50 -4.42 -18.62
N THR A 44 3.76 -3.58 -19.63
CA THR A 44 3.54 -3.87 -21.04
C THR A 44 4.74 -3.44 -21.89
N GLY A 45 4.78 -3.81 -23.16
CA GLY A 45 5.79 -3.38 -24.12
C GLY A 45 7.22 -3.68 -23.68
N GLU A 46 8.12 -2.72 -23.87
CA GLU A 46 9.55 -2.89 -23.56
C GLU A 46 9.83 -3.10 -22.07
N ARG A 47 8.99 -2.55 -21.18
CA ARG A 47 9.11 -2.82 -19.75
C ARG A 47 8.86 -4.29 -19.44
N LEU A 48 7.82 -4.88 -20.00
CA LEU A 48 7.52 -6.31 -19.81
C LEU A 48 8.64 -7.19 -20.37
N LYS A 49 9.17 -6.86 -21.55
CA LYS A 49 10.30 -7.60 -22.15
C LYS A 49 11.53 -7.60 -21.24
N ARG A 50 11.88 -6.45 -20.63
CA ARG A 50 12.99 -6.37 -19.67
C ARG A 50 12.76 -7.21 -18.43
N ILE A 51 11.52 -7.23 -17.91
CA ILE A 51 11.13 -8.05 -16.77
C ILE A 51 11.28 -9.53 -17.12
N GLN A 52 10.76 -9.95 -18.26
CA GLN A 52 10.82 -11.33 -18.74
C GLN A 52 12.24 -11.81 -19.06
N ALA A 53 13.15 -10.92 -19.37
CA ALA A 53 14.57 -11.23 -19.57
C ALA A 53 15.35 -11.47 -18.26
N SER A 54 14.76 -11.19 -17.11
CA SER A 54 15.38 -11.43 -15.81
C SER A 54 15.47 -12.94 -15.53
N PRO A 55 16.61 -13.46 -15.03
CA PRO A 55 16.74 -14.86 -14.63
C PRO A 55 15.82 -15.23 -13.44
N HIS A 56 15.32 -14.24 -12.72
CA HIS A 56 14.37 -14.40 -11.61
C HIS A 56 12.91 -14.46 -12.06
N TRP A 57 12.61 -14.17 -13.34
CA TRP A 57 11.26 -14.19 -13.85
C TRP A 57 10.91 -15.61 -14.35
N GLN A 58 9.94 -16.25 -13.69
CA GLN A 58 9.42 -17.57 -14.04
C GLN A 58 7.91 -17.60 -13.80
N ASP A 59 7.17 -18.28 -14.67
CA ASP A 59 5.73 -18.53 -14.53
C ASP A 59 4.89 -17.25 -14.20
N GLY A 60 5.25 -16.12 -14.80
CA GLY A 60 4.50 -14.87 -14.64
C GLY A 60 4.82 -14.07 -13.38
N SER A 61 5.83 -14.45 -12.60
CA SER A 61 6.24 -13.76 -11.37
C SER A 61 7.76 -13.80 -11.15
N PHE A 62 8.24 -12.96 -10.23
CA PHE A 62 9.62 -13.03 -9.77
C PHE A 62 9.78 -14.09 -8.68
N HIS A 63 10.85 -14.83 -8.76
CA HIS A 63 11.22 -15.88 -7.81
C HIS A 63 12.60 -15.63 -7.20
N ASN A 64 12.77 -16.03 -5.96
CA ASN A 64 14.09 -16.04 -5.33
C ASN A 64 14.97 -17.11 -5.97
N LEU A 65 16.28 -16.84 -6.14
CA LEU A 65 17.25 -17.83 -6.61
C LEU A 65 17.37 -19.03 -5.67
N VAL A 66 17.20 -18.76 -4.38
CA VAL A 66 17.17 -19.81 -3.34
C VAL A 66 15.73 -19.95 -2.88
N PRO A 67 15.13 -21.14 -2.92
CA PRO A 67 13.81 -21.38 -2.39
C PRO A 67 13.70 -20.90 -0.94
N MET A 68 12.68 -20.14 -0.63
CA MET A 68 12.42 -19.62 0.70
C MET A 68 11.00 -19.98 1.12
N GLU A 69 10.85 -20.56 2.30
CA GLU A 69 9.52 -20.78 2.87
C GLU A 69 8.94 -19.44 3.33
N LEU A 70 7.88 -19.01 2.66
CA LEU A 70 7.19 -17.75 2.99
C LEU A 70 6.38 -17.80 4.30
N SER A 71 6.21 -18.99 4.87
CA SER A 71 5.49 -19.19 6.11
C SER A 71 6.24 -20.17 7.02
N ALA A 72 7.08 -19.64 7.90
CA ALA A 72 7.73 -20.41 8.95
C ALA A 72 6.75 -20.99 10.00
N SER A 73 5.48 -20.57 9.99
CA SER A 73 4.50 -20.93 11.02
C SER A 73 3.64 -22.15 10.68
N GLY A 74 3.71 -22.68 9.46
CA GLY A 74 2.81 -23.75 8.98
C GLY A 74 1.31 -23.37 8.95
N ARG A 75 0.97 -22.10 9.19
CA ARG A 75 -0.39 -21.60 9.29
C ARG A 75 -0.94 -21.30 7.90
N SER A 76 -2.25 -21.56 7.73
CA SER A 76 -2.93 -21.22 6.48
C SER A 76 -3.08 -19.69 6.32
N ARG A 77 -3.16 -19.23 5.06
CA ARG A 77 -3.43 -17.81 4.77
C ARG A 77 -4.74 -17.31 5.40
N LEU A 78 -5.73 -18.18 5.51
CA LEU A 78 -7.02 -17.84 6.11
C LEU A 78 -6.90 -17.59 7.63
N GLU A 79 -6.12 -18.41 8.32
CA GLU A 79 -5.84 -18.21 9.76
C GLU A 79 -5.07 -16.92 10.00
N ILE A 80 -4.06 -16.64 9.18
CA ILE A 80 -3.30 -15.38 9.27
C ILE A 80 -4.22 -14.18 9.03
N MET A 81 -5.06 -14.23 7.99
CA MET A 81 -6.01 -13.16 7.68
C MET A 81 -7.04 -12.97 8.79
N ARG A 82 -7.60 -14.05 9.30
CA ARG A 82 -8.55 -14.02 10.43
C ARG A 82 -7.92 -13.33 11.63
N ASP A 83 -6.72 -13.73 12.00
CA ASP A 83 -6.05 -13.20 13.19
C ASP A 83 -5.67 -11.72 12.96
N PHE A 84 -5.24 -11.34 11.78
CA PHE A 84 -5.00 -9.94 11.43
C PHE A 84 -6.26 -9.07 11.58
N LEU A 85 -7.41 -9.57 11.14
CA LEU A 85 -8.68 -8.84 11.21
C LEU A 85 -9.28 -8.82 12.62
N LEU A 86 -9.03 -9.86 13.42
CA LEU A 86 -9.62 -10.02 14.76
C LEU A 86 -8.64 -9.69 15.88
N ASP A 87 -7.38 -9.36 15.54
CA ASP A 87 -6.37 -9.01 16.54
C ASP A 87 -6.78 -7.74 17.30
N ARG A 88 -6.99 -7.91 18.59
CA ARG A 88 -7.33 -6.85 19.54
C ARG A 88 -6.21 -6.57 20.53
N ASN A 89 -4.97 -6.94 20.18
CA ASN A 89 -3.84 -6.65 21.06
C ASN A 89 -3.71 -5.15 21.29
N PRO A 90 -3.88 -4.66 22.53
CA PRO A 90 -3.79 -3.23 22.84
C PRO A 90 -2.38 -2.68 22.64
N GLN A 91 -1.36 -3.53 22.61
CA GLN A 91 0.04 -3.12 22.34
C GLN A 91 0.32 -2.89 20.84
N ARG A 92 -0.65 -3.16 19.96
CA ARG A 92 -0.52 -2.92 18.51
C ARG A 92 -0.41 -1.43 18.18
N PHE A 93 -0.96 -0.58 19.04
CA PHE A 93 -0.95 0.87 18.85
C PHE A 93 -0.21 1.54 20.00
N PRO A 94 0.59 2.58 19.73
CA PRO A 94 1.19 3.38 20.78
C PRO A 94 0.10 4.02 21.65
N SER A 95 0.31 4.02 22.97
CA SER A 95 -0.60 4.65 23.93
C SER A 95 -0.53 6.18 23.93
N ALA A 96 0.50 6.75 23.33
CA ALA A 96 0.71 8.17 23.14
C ALA A 96 1.37 8.43 21.78
N PRO A 97 1.32 9.66 21.24
CA PRO A 97 2.05 10.00 20.03
C PRO A 97 3.55 9.64 20.15
N VAL A 98 4.11 9.13 19.06
CA VAL A 98 5.54 8.81 19.00
C VAL A 98 6.32 10.10 19.15
N PRO A 99 7.28 10.20 20.08
CA PRO A 99 8.13 11.38 20.22
C PRO A 99 8.86 11.68 18.92
N HIS A 100 8.83 12.94 18.49
CA HIS A 100 9.49 13.37 17.26
C HIS A 100 10.08 14.77 17.40
N ILE A 101 11.05 15.06 16.56
CA ILE A 101 11.63 16.39 16.38
C ILE A 101 11.50 16.74 14.91
N LYS A 102 10.67 17.74 14.59
CA LYS A 102 10.58 18.25 13.22
C LYS A 102 11.87 19.00 12.89
N THR A 103 12.71 18.40 12.07
CA THR A 103 14.03 18.93 11.71
C THR A 103 13.98 19.64 10.37
N HIS A 104 14.87 20.62 10.16
CA HIS A 104 15.12 21.19 8.85
C HIS A 104 16.12 20.31 8.09
N PHE A 105 15.69 19.68 7.00
CA PHE A 105 16.55 18.75 6.24
C PHE A 105 17.81 19.41 5.67
N ALA A 106 17.75 20.71 5.34
CA ALA A 106 18.93 21.46 4.93
C ALA A 106 20.02 21.57 6.04
N ALA A 107 19.63 21.40 7.30
CA ALA A 107 20.54 21.46 8.44
C ALA A 107 21.01 20.06 8.89
N VAL A 108 20.55 18.99 8.26
CA VAL A 108 21.00 17.62 8.57
C VAL A 108 22.45 17.46 8.12
N PRO A 109 23.40 17.24 9.03
CA PRO A 109 24.81 17.09 8.69
C PRO A 109 25.06 15.85 7.81
N ASP A 110 26.19 15.82 7.12
CA ASP A 110 26.64 14.63 6.43
C ASP A 110 26.83 13.45 7.39
N ASN A 111 26.62 12.23 6.89
CA ASN A 111 26.64 10.98 7.65
C ASN A 111 25.55 10.88 8.74
N HIS A 112 24.40 11.54 8.49
CA HIS A 112 23.23 11.46 9.36
C HIS A 112 22.02 10.90 8.62
N MET A 113 21.12 10.34 9.41
CA MET A 113 19.87 9.77 8.94
C MET A 113 18.70 10.35 9.73
N VAL A 114 17.60 10.63 9.05
CA VAL A 114 16.31 11.02 9.64
C VAL A 114 15.29 9.96 9.29
N TRP A 115 14.63 9.39 10.28
CA TRP A 115 13.49 8.49 10.06
C TRP A 115 12.25 9.33 9.76
N LEU A 116 11.59 9.00 8.64
CA LEU A 116 10.42 9.74 8.14
C LEU A 116 9.09 9.11 8.58
N GLY A 117 9.14 8.09 9.38
CA GLY A 117 7.99 7.24 9.73
C GLY A 117 7.95 5.98 8.89
N HIS A 118 7.23 4.97 9.38
CA HIS A 118 7.12 3.64 8.77
C HIS A 118 8.50 3.10 8.31
N SER A 119 8.66 2.83 7.02
CA SER A 119 9.91 2.38 6.40
C SER A 119 10.70 3.50 5.73
N GLY A 120 10.25 4.77 5.88
CA GLY A 120 10.83 5.92 5.20
C GLY A 120 12.07 6.47 5.90
N PHE A 121 13.10 6.78 5.11
CA PHE A 121 14.34 7.40 5.60
C PHE A 121 14.82 8.49 4.64
N PHE A 122 15.33 9.56 5.23
CA PHE A 122 16.24 10.49 4.56
C PHE A 122 17.65 10.24 5.09
N ILE A 123 18.62 10.11 4.19
CA ILE A 123 20.01 9.88 4.53
C ILE A 123 20.85 10.93 3.82
N HIS A 124 21.65 11.67 4.59
CA HIS A 124 22.70 12.53 4.07
C HIS A 124 24.03 11.81 4.28
N TRP A 125 24.62 11.29 3.21
CA TRP A 125 25.80 10.44 3.29
C TRP A 125 26.80 10.72 2.18
N ALA A 126 28.03 10.99 2.54
CA ALA A 126 29.12 11.31 1.60
C ALA A 126 28.73 12.44 0.62
N GLY A 127 28.02 13.45 1.11
CA GLY A 127 27.52 14.59 0.32
C GLY A 127 26.28 14.28 -0.52
N LEU A 128 25.78 13.05 -0.52
CA LEU A 128 24.56 12.64 -1.24
C LEU A 128 23.34 12.66 -0.33
N LYS A 129 22.23 13.14 -0.86
CA LYS A 129 20.91 13.11 -0.23
C LYS A 129 20.09 11.99 -0.83
N VAL A 130 19.84 10.98 -0.01
CA VAL A 130 19.13 9.76 -0.42
C VAL A 130 17.79 9.68 0.32
N LEU A 131 16.71 9.43 -0.42
CA LEU A 131 15.41 9.08 0.11
C LEU A 131 15.18 7.58 -0.09
N ILE A 132 14.70 6.91 0.94
CA ILE A 132 14.33 5.50 0.90
C ILE A 132 12.88 5.38 1.33
N ASP A 133 12.04 4.76 0.50
CA ASP A 133 10.64 4.43 0.77
C ASP A 133 9.83 5.57 1.44
N PRO A 134 9.87 6.82 0.95
CA PRO A 134 9.16 7.93 1.59
C PRO A 134 7.65 7.82 1.35
N ALA A 135 6.92 7.20 2.27
CA ALA A 135 5.46 7.12 2.24
C ALA A 135 4.87 8.19 3.19
N LEU A 136 4.67 9.42 2.67
CA LEU A 136 4.32 10.60 3.47
C LEU A 136 2.83 10.96 3.45
N HIS A 137 2.06 10.45 2.49
CA HIS A 137 0.62 10.70 2.43
C HIS A 137 -0.19 9.64 3.14
N GLN A 138 -0.14 8.41 2.62
CA GLN A 138 -0.84 7.28 3.23
C GLN A 138 -0.26 5.97 2.73
N ALA A 139 -0.12 5.03 3.63
CA ALA A 139 0.43 3.71 3.34
C ALA A 139 -0.52 2.79 2.56
N PHE A 140 -1.66 3.27 2.10
CA PHE A 140 -2.62 2.50 1.29
C PHE A 140 -3.51 3.44 0.47
N PRO A 141 -3.83 3.13 -0.81
CA PRO A 141 -4.55 4.04 -1.69
C PRO A 141 -6.05 4.20 -1.38
N VAL A 142 -6.58 3.47 -0.39
CA VAL A 142 -7.94 3.68 0.12
C VAL A 142 -7.89 4.59 1.34
N PRO A 143 -8.52 5.77 1.29
CA PRO A 143 -8.47 6.73 2.39
C PRO A 143 -8.95 6.14 3.72
N GLY A 144 -8.17 6.37 4.78
CA GLY A 144 -8.52 5.96 6.15
C GLY A 144 -8.29 4.49 6.49
N PHE A 145 -7.88 3.65 5.51
CA PHE A 145 -7.63 2.24 5.75
C PHE A 145 -6.31 2.01 6.53
N TYR A 146 -5.30 2.78 6.23
CA TYR A 146 -4.01 2.71 6.91
C TYR A 146 -3.51 4.13 7.17
N LYS A 147 -3.28 4.45 8.45
CA LYS A 147 -2.79 5.77 8.87
C LYS A 147 -1.48 5.62 9.62
N PRO A 148 -0.54 6.55 9.45
CA PRO A 148 0.63 6.64 10.31
C PRO A 148 0.22 6.76 11.77
N PHE A 149 1.06 6.32 12.68
CA PHE A 149 0.86 6.60 14.11
C PHE A 149 1.03 8.09 14.39
N PRO A 150 0.24 8.67 15.29
CA PRO A 150 0.44 10.06 15.69
C PRO A 150 1.89 10.30 16.10
N GLY A 151 2.49 11.35 15.55
CA GLY A 151 3.91 11.68 15.76
C GLY A 151 4.86 11.10 14.70
N THR A 152 4.43 10.12 13.89
CA THR A 152 5.19 9.71 12.70
C THR A 152 4.69 10.36 11.41
N ASP A 153 3.63 11.13 11.51
CA ASP A 153 2.95 11.88 10.44
C ASP A 153 3.34 13.37 10.41
N CYS A 154 4.54 13.68 10.87
CA CYS A 154 5.01 15.06 11.01
C CYS A 154 5.68 15.64 9.75
N TRP A 155 5.87 14.83 8.71
CA TRP A 155 6.55 15.22 7.48
C TRP A 155 5.59 15.33 6.30
N GLU A 156 5.86 16.31 5.45
CA GLU A 156 5.19 16.48 4.15
C GLU A 156 6.24 16.45 3.03
N PRO A 157 5.89 16.11 1.78
CA PRO A 157 6.83 16.12 0.66
C PRO A 157 7.55 17.47 0.50
N ALA A 158 6.87 18.58 0.80
CA ALA A 158 7.43 19.93 0.76
C ALA A 158 8.49 20.21 1.83
N ASP A 159 8.56 19.43 2.89
CA ASP A 159 9.60 19.53 3.91
C ASP A 159 10.94 18.94 3.42
N LEU A 160 10.90 18.01 2.45
CA LEU A 160 12.06 17.29 1.98
C LEU A 160 12.93 18.15 1.04
N PRO A 161 14.25 18.04 1.11
CA PRO A 161 15.14 18.70 0.14
C PRO A 161 15.10 17.96 -1.19
N ALA A 162 15.61 18.61 -2.24
CA ALA A 162 15.93 17.90 -3.47
C ALA A 162 16.88 16.74 -3.15
N ALA A 163 16.48 15.54 -3.56
CA ALA A 163 17.27 14.33 -3.34
C ALA A 163 18.08 13.97 -4.58
N ASP A 164 19.31 13.49 -4.37
CA ASP A 164 20.16 12.97 -5.44
C ASP A 164 19.72 11.57 -5.86
N LEU A 165 19.09 10.82 -4.95
CA LEU A 165 18.65 9.46 -5.19
C LEU A 165 17.36 9.15 -4.42
N LEU A 166 16.38 8.55 -5.12
CA LEU A 166 15.19 7.94 -4.55
C LEU A 166 15.29 6.42 -4.72
N LEU A 167 15.33 5.69 -3.62
CA LEU A 167 15.33 4.23 -3.57
C LEU A 167 13.96 3.74 -3.12
N ILE A 168 13.34 2.86 -3.90
CA ILE A 168 12.13 2.14 -3.55
C ILE A 168 12.50 0.66 -3.43
N THR A 169 12.31 0.09 -2.24
CA THR A 169 12.69 -1.30 -1.96
C THR A 169 11.78 -2.28 -2.67
N HIS A 170 10.47 -2.01 -2.68
CA HIS A 170 9.46 -2.81 -3.37
C HIS A 170 8.18 -1.99 -3.61
N ASP A 171 7.21 -2.57 -4.29
CA ASP A 171 6.01 -1.88 -4.78
C ASP A 171 4.78 -1.97 -3.87
N HIS A 172 4.94 -2.31 -2.60
CA HIS A 172 3.85 -2.15 -1.63
C HIS A 172 3.55 -0.67 -1.40
N TYR A 173 2.30 -0.35 -1.10
CA TYR A 173 1.82 1.04 -1.00
C TYR A 173 2.45 1.83 0.15
N ASP A 174 2.88 1.16 1.20
CA ASP A 174 3.57 1.71 2.36
C ASP A 174 5.08 1.93 2.14
N HIS A 175 5.57 1.60 0.94
CA HIS A 175 6.93 1.85 0.45
C HIS A 175 6.92 2.72 -0.82
N LEU A 176 6.11 2.37 -1.81
CA LEU A 176 5.88 3.14 -3.01
C LEU A 176 4.58 3.94 -2.89
N ASP A 177 4.62 5.06 -2.19
CA ASP A 177 3.51 6.00 -2.14
C ASP A 177 3.46 6.83 -3.42
N TYR A 178 2.49 6.53 -4.26
CA TYR A 178 2.32 7.16 -5.57
C TYR A 178 2.26 8.69 -5.50
N ARG A 179 1.55 9.23 -4.50
CA ARG A 179 1.41 10.69 -4.34
C ARG A 179 2.71 11.33 -3.90
N THR A 180 3.37 10.77 -2.91
CA THR A 180 4.70 11.27 -2.48
C THR A 180 5.68 11.31 -3.63
N VAL A 181 5.74 10.23 -4.46
CA VAL A 181 6.64 10.20 -5.62
C VAL A 181 6.29 11.28 -6.66
N LEU A 182 5.00 11.56 -6.88
CA LEU A 182 4.59 12.64 -7.78
C LEU A 182 4.98 14.02 -7.25
N ASP A 183 4.77 14.25 -5.95
CA ASP A 183 5.09 15.55 -5.32
C ASP A 183 6.61 15.80 -5.27
N LEU A 184 7.41 14.75 -5.08
CA LEU A 184 8.87 14.83 -5.11
C LEU A 184 9.44 15.06 -6.52
N LYS A 185 8.67 14.84 -7.57
CA LYS A 185 9.09 15.05 -8.96
C LYS A 185 9.10 16.54 -9.34
N ASN A 186 8.31 17.37 -8.68
CA ASN A 186 8.14 18.80 -8.98
C ASN A 186 9.05 19.66 -8.11
#